data_578f7aef806f32532978fe50e301c61b
#
_entry.id   578f7aef806f32532978fe50e301c61b
#
_cell.length_a   1.000
_cell.length_b   1.000
_cell.length_c   1.000
_cell.angle_alpha   90.00
_cell.angle_beta   90.00
_cell.angle_gamma   90.00
#
_symmetry.space_group_name_H-M   'P 1'
#
loop_
_entity.id
_entity.type
_entity.pdbx_description
1 polymer ?
#
loop_
_entity_poly.entity_id
_entity_poly.type
_entity_poly.pdbx_seq_one_letter_code
_entity_poly.pdbx_strand_id
1 'polypeptide(L)'
;MGNRWRKLAWRCWVVVLAVAAVVIPVASAADTEASAVPANLVGRWTRTVTAADWKRAGATGFVTSFVGPYTMAVKANGKVSIIDFTATFSPLSGGRLSIRGVPVCYPKKGLYRWKVANRKLTLTKLKDTCAAEVGLFTGVWTRA
;
A
#
# COMPACT_ATOMS: atom_id res chain seq x y z
N MET A 1 -32.17 35.31 -84.26
CA MET A 1 -32.65 35.40 -82.87
C MET A 1 -32.25 34.10 -82.17
N GLY A 2 -31.21 34.12 -81.42
CA GLY A 2 -30.65 32.94 -80.81
C GLY A 2 -30.36 33.14 -79.36
N ASN A 3 -31.06 32.42 -78.49
CA ASN A 3 -30.85 32.45 -77.06
C ASN A 3 -29.84 31.37 -76.67
N ARG A 4 -28.67 31.82 -76.29
CA ARG A 4 -27.67 30.94 -75.70
C ARG A 4 -27.89 30.82 -74.19
N TRP A 5 -28.44 29.76 -73.76
CA TRP A 5 -28.47 29.43 -72.31
C TRP A 5 -27.12 28.87 -71.86
N ARG A 6 -26.39 29.67 -71.12
CA ARG A 6 -25.12 29.24 -70.48
C ARG A 6 -25.50 28.42 -69.27
N LYS A 7 -25.19 27.14 -69.34
CA LYS A 7 -25.28 26.23 -68.20
C LYS A 7 -24.19 26.58 -67.18
N LEU A 8 -24.57 27.17 -66.05
CA LEU A 8 -23.70 27.29 -64.90
C LEU A 8 -23.67 25.92 -64.20
N ALA A 9 -22.55 25.24 -64.29
CA ALA A 9 -22.31 24.07 -63.53
C ALA A 9 -21.89 24.48 -62.09
N TRP A 10 -22.77 24.31 -61.15
CA TRP A 10 -22.46 24.45 -59.73
C TRP A 10 -21.65 23.20 -59.30
N ARG A 11 -20.38 23.41 -59.08
CA ARG A 11 -19.51 22.42 -58.45
C ARG A 11 -19.81 22.47 -56.94
N CYS A 12 -20.61 21.54 -56.45
CA CYS A 12 -20.72 21.28 -55.00
C CYS A 12 -19.40 20.69 -54.50
N TRP A 13 -18.64 21.49 -53.79
CA TRP A 13 -17.53 20.99 -53.01
C TRP A 13 -18.09 20.38 -51.75
N VAL A 14 -18.12 19.05 -51.69
CA VAL A 14 -18.41 18.32 -50.44
C VAL A 14 -17.12 18.37 -49.60
N VAL A 15 -17.10 19.23 -48.59
CA VAL A 15 -16.06 19.23 -47.58
C VAL A 15 -16.39 18.11 -46.63
N VAL A 16 -15.70 16.98 -46.79
CA VAL A 16 -15.74 15.89 -45.81
C VAL A 16 -14.88 16.29 -44.64
N LEU A 17 -15.48 16.77 -43.55
CA LEU A 17 -14.84 16.97 -42.26
C LEU A 17 -14.62 15.60 -41.64
N ALA A 18 -13.40 15.05 -41.76
CA ALA A 18 -12.98 13.90 -41.02
C ALA A 18 -12.81 14.31 -39.54
N VAL A 19 -13.79 14.00 -38.71
CA VAL A 19 -13.66 14.10 -37.25
C VAL A 19 -12.79 12.93 -36.80
N ALA A 20 -11.51 13.20 -36.61
CA ALA A 20 -10.63 12.28 -35.94
C ALA A 20 -11.03 12.20 -34.47
N ALA A 21 -11.76 11.14 -34.09
CA ALA A 21 -12.02 10.83 -32.71
C ALA A 21 -10.68 10.42 -32.05
N VAL A 22 -10.09 11.32 -31.29
CA VAL A 22 -8.94 11.01 -30.42
C VAL A 22 -9.48 10.14 -29.29
N VAL A 23 -9.32 8.83 -29.43
CA VAL A 23 -9.54 7.89 -28.33
C VAL A 23 -8.36 8.09 -27.37
N ILE A 24 -8.58 8.88 -26.32
CA ILE A 24 -7.64 8.96 -25.21
C ILE A 24 -7.80 7.64 -24.44
N PRO A 25 -6.77 6.78 -24.39
CA PRO A 25 -6.85 5.63 -23.53
C PRO A 25 -6.94 6.15 -22.09
N VAL A 26 -8.09 5.98 -21.47
CA VAL A 26 -8.21 6.11 -20.01
C VAL A 26 -7.36 4.97 -19.46
N ALA A 27 -6.14 5.32 -19.05
CA ALA A 27 -5.34 4.39 -18.27
C ALA A 27 -6.14 4.09 -17.02
N SER A 28 -6.82 2.96 -17.02
CA SER A 28 -7.35 2.37 -15.80
C SER A 28 -6.17 2.34 -14.84
N ALA A 29 -6.29 3.04 -13.71
CA ALA A 29 -5.39 2.85 -12.59
C ALA A 29 -5.57 1.38 -12.19
N ALA A 30 -4.78 0.51 -12.81
CA ALA A 30 -4.66 -0.86 -12.41
C ALA A 30 -4.32 -0.82 -10.92
N ASP A 31 -5.11 -1.53 -10.13
CA ASP A 31 -4.82 -1.83 -8.75
C ASP A 31 -3.34 -2.18 -8.68
N THR A 32 -2.57 -1.34 -8.01
CA THR A 32 -1.12 -1.46 -7.96
C THR A 32 -0.82 -2.81 -7.36
N GLU A 33 -0.34 -3.75 -8.17
CA GLU A 33 0.17 -5.03 -7.72
C GLU A 33 1.01 -4.79 -6.48
N ALA A 34 0.78 -5.61 -5.46
CA ALA A 34 1.51 -5.51 -4.20
C ALA A 34 3.00 -5.47 -4.54
N SER A 35 3.58 -4.30 -4.42
CA SER A 35 5.00 -4.09 -4.74
C SER A 35 5.81 -5.09 -3.94
N ALA A 36 6.74 -5.78 -4.60
CA ALA A 36 7.63 -6.72 -3.92
C ALA A 36 8.24 -6.05 -2.69
N VAL A 37 8.37 -6.81 -1.60
CA VAL A 37 8.93 -6.28 -0.35
C VAL A 37 10.37 -5.81 -0.61
N PRO A 38 10.71 -4.55 -0.32
CA PRO A 38 12.07 -4.04 -0.49
C PRO A 38 13.10 -4.90 0.23
N ALA A 39 14.23 -5.18 -0.42
CA ALA A 39 15.25 -6.07 0.12
C ALA A 39 15.78 -5.65 1.51
N ASN A 40 15.82 -4.35 1.77
CA ASN A 40 16.25 -3.82 3.08
C ASN A 40 15.23 -4.06 4.21
N LEU A 41 13.96 -4.35 3.88
CA LEU A 41 12.93 -4.73 4.85
C LEU A 41 12.93 -6.24 5.11
N VAL A 42 13.36 -7.05 4.14
CA VAL A 42 13.46 -8.50 4.27
C VAL A 42 14.52 -8.89 5.31
N GLY A 43 14.19 -9.83 6.20
CA GLY A 43 15.10 -10.35 7.19
C GLY A 43 14.47 -10.53 8.57
N ARG A 44 15.32 -10.75 9.56
CA ARG A 44 14.90 -10.93 10.97
C ARG A 44 15.10 -9.63 11.74
N TRP A 45 14.10 -9.30 12.53
CA TRP A 45 14.05 -8.08 13.32
C TRP A 45 13.62 -8.40 14.74
N THR A 46 14.26 -7.77 15.71
CA THR A 46 13.97 -7.98 17.14
C THR A 46 13.61 -6.67 17.81
N ARG A 47 12.69 -6.71 18.77
CA ARG A 47 12.42 -5.61 19.71
C ARG A 47 11.87 -6.19 21.02
N THR A 48 12.00 -5.42 22.08
CA THR A 48 11.26 -5.67 23.32
C THR A 48 9.97 -4.84 23.30
N VAL A 49 8.83 -5.49 23.43
CA VAL A 49 7.53 -4.84 23.63
C VAL A 49 7.32 -4.68 25.13
N THR A 50 6.93 -3.48 25.52
CA THR A 50 6.75 -3.12 26.93
C THR A 50 5.28 -2.84 27.27
N ALA A 51 4.95 -2.83 28.56
CA ALA A 51 3.62 -2.40 29.01
C ALA A 51 3.28 -0.96 28.55
N ALA A 52 4.30 -0.09 28.45
CA ALA A 52 4.11 1.26 27.94
C ALA A 52 3.73 1.28 26.44
N ASP A 53 4.22 0.33 25.65
CA ASP A 53 3.82 0.21 24.23
C ASP A 53 2.34 -0.16 24.12
N TRP A 54 1.88 -1.11 24.92
CA TRP A 54 0.45 -1.49 24.98
C TRP A 54 -0.44 -0.34 25.43
N LYS A 55 -0.04 0.35 26.50
CA LYS A 55 -0.76 1.54 27.00
C LYS A 55 -0.87 2.63 25.92
N ARG A 56 0.24 2.92 25.23
CA ARG A 56 0.29 3.92 24.15
C ARG A 56 -0.59 3.52 22.97
N ALA A 57 -0.70 2.23 22.69
CA ALA A 57 -1.59 1.69 21.67
C ALA A 57 -3.07 1.72 22.05
N GLY A 58 -3.39 1.97 23.32
CA GLY A 58 -4.77 1.87 23.86
C GLY A 58 -5.24 0.43 24.03
N ALA A 59 -4.30 -0.52 24.14
CA ALA A 59 -4.63 -1.93 24.35
C ALA A 59 -5.10 -2.17 25.78
N THR A 60 -6.08 -3.06 25.92
CA THR A 60 -6.64 -3.50 27.19
C THR A 60 -6.78 -5.02 27.23
N GLY A 61 -7.08 -5.56 28.42
CA GLY A 61 -7.30 -6.99 28.59
C GLY A 61 -6.01 -7.81 28.45
N PHE A 62 -6.14 -9.08 28.06
CA PHE A 62 -5.08 -10.04 28.13
C PHE A 62 -3.88 -9.71 27.22
N VAL A 63 -4.08 -8.96 26.13
CA VAL A 63 -2.99 -8.57 25.22
C VAL A 63 -1.90 -7.75 25.92
N THR A 64 -2.24 -7.05 27.00
CA THR A 64 -1.28 -6.24 27.76
C THR A 64 -0.28 -7.09 28.56
N SER A 65 -0.53 -8.38 28.74
CA SER A 65 0.41 -9.31 29.39
C SER A 65 1.53 -9.82 28.47
N PHE A 66 1.40 -9.59 27.14
CA PHE A 66 2.40 -9.98 26.16
C PHE A 66 3.55 -8.96 26.10
N VAL A 67 4.31 -8.86 27.18
CA VAL A 67 5.53 -8.06 27.25
C VAL A 67 6.75 -8.96 27.11
N GLY A 68 7.82 -8.43 26.50
CA GLY A 68 9.05 -9.18 26.35
C GLY A 68 9.71 -9.03 24.98
N PRO A 69 10.76 -9.83 24.72
CA PRO A 69 11.46 -9.83 23.46
C PRO A 69 10.65 -10.52 22.37
N TYR A 70 10.58 -9.89 21.21
CA TYR A 70 9.92 -10.43 20.01
C TYR A 70 10.91 -10.48 18.86
N THR A 71 10.77 -11.53 18.06
CA THR A 71 11.45 -11.65 16.77
C THR A 71 10.41 -11.77 15.68
N MET A 72 10.51 -10.95 14.65
CA MET A 72 9.74 -11.13 13.41
C MET A 72 10.67 -11.46 12.25
N ALA A 73 10.23 -12.34 11.36
CA ALA A 73 10.91 -12.67 10.12
C ALA A 73 10.07 -12.20 8.94
N VAL A 74 10.57 -11.21 8.21
CA VAL A 74 9.95 -10.66 7.01
C VAL A 74 10.52 -11.36 5.79
N LYS A 75 9.66 -12.02 5.01
CA LYS A 75 10.02 -12.72 3.76
C LYS A 75 9.82 -11.81 2.55
N ALA A 76 10.51 -12.11 1.46
CA ALA A 76 10.41 -11.35 0.21
C ALA A 76 8.98 -11.29 -0.38
N ASN A 77 8.16 -12.29 -0.09
CA ASN A 77 6.75 -12.35 -0.49
C ASN A 77 5.79 -11.59 0.44
N GLY A 78 6.30 -10.82 1.39
CA GLY A 78 5.51 -10.06 2.34
C GLY A 78 4.97 -10.85 3.53
N LYS A 79 5.16 -12.15 3.58
CA LYS A 79 4.81 -12.94 4.78
C LYS A 79 5.72 -12.57 5.93
N VAL A 80 5.13 -12.36 7.10
CA VAL A 80 5.85 -12.01 8.33
C VAL A 80 5.48 -13.03 9.41
N SER A 81 6.45 -13.84 9.79
CA SER A 81 6.28 -14.73 10.92
C SER A 81 6.67 -14.00 12.20
N ILE A 82 5.80 -14.01 13.18
CA ILE A 82 6.04 -13.41 14.50
C ILE A 82 5.26 -14.20 15.54
N ILE A 83 5.90 -14.56 16.64
CA ILE A 83 5.35 -15.47 17.64
C ILE A 83 4.90 -16.78 16.95
N ASP A 84 3.64 -17.13 17.04
CA ASP A 84 2.97 -18.31 16.51
C ASP A 84 1.98 -18.01 15.38
N PHE A 85 1.99 -16.79 14.83
CA PHE A 85 1.11 -16.41 13.72
C PHE A 85 1.87 -15.79 12.55
N THR A 86 1.17 -15.66 11.45
CA THR A 86 1.69 -15.03 10.24
C THR A 86 0.87 -13.78 9.91
N ALA A 87 1.54 -12.64 9.85
CA ALA A 87 1.00 -11.40 9.28
C ALA A 87 1.44 -11.24 7.82
N THR A 88 0.91 -10.22 7.16
CA THR A 88 1.32 -9.83 5.81
C THR A 88 1.69 -8.36 5.79
N PHE A 89 2.86 -8.06 5.29
CA PHE A 89 3.34 -6.73 4.96
C PHE A 89 3.13 -6.48 3.48
N SER A 90 2.41 -5.42 3.15
CA SER A 90 2.20 -4.98 1.77
C SER A 90 2.76 -3.56 1.62
N PRO A 91 3.97 -3.41 1.08
CA PRO A 91 4.56 -2.11 0.84
C PRO A 91 3.72 -1.29 -0.13
N LEU A 92 3.65 0.01 0.14
CA LEU A 92 2.94 1.01 -0.64
C LEU A 92 3.90 2.14 -1.01
N SER A 93 3.53 2.95 -1.98
CA SER A 93 4.31 4.13 -2.37
C SER A 93 4.53 5.10 -1.20
N GLY A 94 5.62 5.87 -1.23
CA GLY A 94 5.92 6.90 -0.23
C GLY A 94 6.33 6.36 1.14
N GLY A 95 6.98 5.19 1.21
CA GLY A 95 7.45 4.62 2.47
C GLY A 95 6.31 4.19 3.40
N ARG A 96 5.17 3.84 2.83
CA ARG A 96 4.01 3.33 3.55
C ARG A 96 3.97 1.81 3.50
N LEU A 97 3.30 1.21 4.45
CA LEU A 97 3.17 -0.23 4.60
C LEU A 97 1.78 -0.55 5.14
N SER A 98 1.06 -1.45 4.50
CA SER A 98 -0.13 -2.05 5.07
C SER A 98 0.25 -3.33 5.81
N ILE A 99 -0.27 -3.49 7.03
CA ILE A 99 -0.13 -4.69 7.84
C ILE A 99 -1.51 -5.34 7.99
N ARG A 100 -1.58 -6.65 7.92
CA ARG A 100 -2.81 -7.42 8.17
C ARG A 100 -2.48 -8.83 8.64
N GLY A 101 -3.46 -9.49 9.23
CA GLY A 101 -3.36 -10.92 9.60
C GLY A 101 -2.99 -11.16 11.05
N VAL A 102 -2.96 -10.11 11.89
CA VAL A 102 -2.93 -10.31 13.35
C VAL A 102 -4.26 -10.92 13.76
N PRO A 103 -4.28 -12.11 14.39
CA PRO A 103 -5.52 -12.88 14.59
C PRO A 103 -6.62 -12.10 15.33
N VAL A 104 -6.26 -11.41 16.40
CA VAL A 104 -7.21 -10.61 17.20
C VAL A 104 -7.70 -9.33 16.50
N CYS A 105 -7.09 -8.98 15.37
CA CYS A 105 -7.44 -7.80 14.59
C CYS A 105 -8.27 -8.12 13.33
N TYR A 106 -8.37 -9.40 12.97
CA TYR A 106 -9.03 -9.80 11.73
C TYR A 106 -10.49 -9.31 11.65
N PRO A 107 -10.97 -8.83 10.49
CA PRO A 107 -10.29 -8.69 9.18
C PRO A 107 -9.62 -7.32 8.96
N LYS A 108 -9.37 -6.55 10.00
CA LYS A 108 -8.80 -5.19 9.90
C LYS A 108 -7.38 -5.22 9.31
N LYS A 109 -7.01 -4.10 8.74
CA LYS A 109 -5.64 -3.81 8.29
C LYS A 109 -5.21 -2.46 8.81
N GLY A 110 -3.96 -2.37 9.25
CA GLY A 110 -3.34 -1.12 9.63
C GLY A 110 -2.55 -0.51 8.47
N LEU A 111 -2.33 0.80 8.56
CA LEU A 111 -1.46 1.55 7.67
C LEU A 111 -0.35 2.19 8.49
N TYR A 112 0.88 1.96 8.07
CA TYR A 112 2.08 2.42 8.77
C TYR A 112 3.02 3.14 7.81
N ARG A 113 3.85 4.02 8.36
CA ARG A 113 5.07 4.48 7.70
C ARG A 113 6.21 3.60 8.18
N TRP A 114 7.11 3.24 7.26
CA TRP A 114 8.30 2.50 7.61
C TRP A 114 9.56 3.18 7.10
N LYS A 115 10.66 2.94 7.80
CA LYS A 115 12.00 3.41 7.43
C LYS A 115 13.02 2.42 7.96
N VAL A 116 13.97 2.04 7.12
CA VAL A 116 15.14 1.26 7.53
C VAL A 116 16.37 2.15 7.41
N ALA A 117 17.09 2.30 8.52
CA ALA A 117 18.36 3.02 8.57
C ALA A 117 19.23 2.41 9.70
N ASN A 118 20.54 2.31 9.48
CA ASN A 118 21.50 1.85 10.51
C ASN A 118 21.08 0.53 11.21
N ARG A 119 20.64 -0.47 10.44
CA ARG A 119 20.13 -1.76 10.94
C ARG A 119 18.89 -1.64 11.85
N LYS A 120 18.18 -0.53 11.77
CA LYS A 120 16.93 -0.29 12.51
C LYS A 120 15.77 -0.12 11.54
N LEU A 121 14.69 -0.84 11.78
CA LEU A 121 13.40 -0.65 11.13
C LEU A 121 12.50 0.13 12.09
N THR A 122 12.06 1.29 11.69
CA THR A 122 11.07 2.08 12.43
C THR A 122 9.71 1.92 11.77
N LEU A 123 8.72 1.51 12.54
CA LEU A 123 7.32 1.44 12.13
C LEU A 123 6.52 2.48 12.92
N THR A 124 5.86 3.38 12.20
CA THR A 124 5.02 4.44 12.79
C THR A 124 3.59 4.29 12.31
N LYS A 125 2.63 4.19 13.21
CA LYS A 125 1.21 4.13 12.87
C LYS A 125 0.77 5.39 12.11
N LEU A 126 0.10 5.19 10.96
CA LEU A 126 -0.63 6.25 10.25
C LEU A 126 -2.14 6.11 10.48
N LYS A 127 -2.67 4.90 10.26
CA LYS A 127 -4.08 4.60 10.48
C LYS A 127 -4.22 3.13 10.87
N ASP A 128 -4.63 2.88 12.10
CA ASP A 128 -4.94 1.55 12.60
C ASP A 128 -5.85 1.68 13.81
N THR A 129 -6.89 0.86 13.85
CA THR A 129 -7.88 0.79 14.93
C THR A 129 -7.72 -0.44 15.81
N CYS A 130 -6.75 -1.31 15.48
CA CYS A 130 -6.47 -2.48 16.30
C CYS A 130 -5.30 -2.21 17.26
N ALA A 131 -5.61 -2.00 18.51
CA ALA A 131 -4.60 -1.70 19.54
C ALA A 131 -3.54 -2.80 19.68
N ALA A 132 -3.91 -4.08 19.48
CA ALA A 132 -2.96 -5.19 19.53
C ALA A 132 -1.94 -5.11 18.39
N GLU A 133 -2.36 -4.79 17.17
CA GLU A 133 -1.47 -4.59 16.03
C GLU A 133 -0.55 -3.38 16.23
N VAL A 134 -1.13 -2.27 16.71
CA VAL A 134 -0.38 -1.05 17.01
C VAL A 134 0.68 -1.29 18.08
N GLY A 135 0.33 -1.91 19.20
CA GLY A 135 1.26 -2.17 20.29
C GLY A 135 2.40 -3.12 19.90
N LEU A 136 2.08 -4.11 19.10
CA LEU A 136 3.07 -5.09 18.64
C LEU A 136 4.04 -4.49 17.62
N PHE A 137 3.56 -3.82 16.59
CA PHE A 137 4.40 -3.42 15.45
C PHE A 137 5.01 -2.03 15.57
N THR A 138 4.32 -1.06 16.21
CA THR A 138 4.81 0.33 16.29
C THR A 138 6.07 0.44 17.14
N GLY A 139 7.09 1.06 16.59
CA GLY A 139 8.35 1.32 17.29
C GLY A 139 9.58 0.97 16.48
N VAL A 140 10.69 0.81 17.16
CA VAL A 140 11.99 0.52 16.54
C VAL A 140 12.32 -0.96 16.73
N TRP A 141 12.58 -1.61 15.61
CA TRP A 141 13.07 -2.98 15.51
C TRP A 141 14.53 -2.97 15.10
N THR A 142 15.35 -3.78 15.71
CA THR A 142 16.77 -3.93 15.37
C THR A 142 16.96 -5.19 14.54
N ARG A 143 17.78 -5.13 13.51
CA ARG A 143 18.12 -6.31 12.71
C ARG A 143 18.89 -7.33 13.57
N ALA A 144 18.37 -8.56 13.62
CA ALA A 144 19.00 -9.68 14.30
C ALA A 144 20.22 -10.18 13.52
#